data_aaa4b691fd4d58d024d05ce844b3de18
#
_entry.id   aaa4b691fd4d58d024d05ce844b3de18
#
_cell.length_a   1.000
_cell.length_b   1.000
_cell.length_c   1.000
_cell.angle_alpha   90.00
_cell.angle_beta   90.00
_cell.angle_gamma   90.00
#
_symmetry.space_group_name_H-M   'P 1'
#
loop_
_entity.id
_entity.type
_entity.pdbx_description
1 polymer ?
#
loop_
_entity_poly.entity_id
_entity_poly.type
_entity_poly.pdbx_seq_one_letter_code
_entity_poly.pdbx_strand_id
1 'polypeptide(L)'
;MNRQQIIKEIFGKKTFLCVGLDTDIRKIPQFLLKEEDPIFEFNKQIIEATAPYCMAYKPNLAFYESMGVKGIVSFKKTIGYLQEHHPNHFIIADAKRGDIGNTSAMYARSFFEDFGVDSLTVAPYMGADSVKPFLEYDGKWVILLALTSNAGSADFQLTEDAQGERLFEKVLRTSKQWGDKDNMMYVVGATQGKMFEDIR
;
A
#
# COMPACT_ATOMS: atom_id res chain seq x y z
N MET A 1 4.02 10.62 6.48
CA MET A 1 3.48 10.76 7.86
C MET A 1 4.19 9.80 8.81
N ASN A 2 4.64 10.26 9.99
CA ASN A 2 5.19 9.37 11.02
C ASN A 2 4.08 8.71 11.88
N ARG A 3 4.45 7.74 12.72
CA ARG A 3 3.51 6.96 13.53
C ARG A 3 2.62 7.83 14.44
N GLN A 4 3.18 8.87 15.08
CA GLN A 4 2.41 9.75 15.96
C GLN A 4 1.38 10.56 15.18
N GLN A 5 1.73 11.04 13.99
CA GLN A 5 0.79 11.71 13.09
C GLN A 5 -0.34 10.79 12.65
N ILE A 6 -0.03 9.56 12.25
CA ILE A 6 -1.04 8.55 11.88
C ILE A 6 -2.01 8.31 13.04
N ILE A 7 -1.49 8.06 14.24
CA ILE A 7 -2.29 7.85 15.44
C ILE A 7 -3.19 9.07 15.73
N LYS A 8 -2.62 10.29 15.69
CA LYS A 8 -3.37 11.53 15.91
C LYS A 8 -4.54 11.66 14.93
N GLU A 9 -4.32 11.40 13.64
CA GLU A 9 -5.36 11.50 12.62
C GLU A 9 -6.45 10.42 12.80
N ILE A 10 -6.07 9.17 13.13
CA ILE A 10 -7.02 8.09 13.42
C ILE A 10 -7.95 8.47 14.59
N PHE A 11 -7.39 8.94 15.69
CA PHE A 11 -8.18 9.35 16.85
C PHE A 11 -8.98 10.63 16.61
N GLY A 12 -8.41 11.59 15.90
CA GLY A 12 -9.08 12.85 15.54
C GLY A 12 -10.29 12.63 14.64
N LYS A 13 -10.12 11.80 13.60
CA LYS A 13 -11.19 11.43 12.65
C LYS A 13 -12.10 10.31 13.17
N LYS A 14 -11.73 9.63 14.26
CA LYS A 14 -12.42 8.44 14.81
C LYS A 14 -12.60 7.33 13.76
N THR A 15 -11.65 7.17 12.86
CA THR A 15 -11.67 6.16 11.80
C THR A 15 -10.26 5.72 11.45
N PHE A 16 -10.13 4.45 11.08
CA PHE A 16 -8.94 3.88 10.44
C PHE A 16 -9.25 3.36 9.03
N LEU A 17 -10.39 3.78 8.48
CA LEU A 17 -10.79 3.37 7.13
C LEU A 17 -9.76 3.80 6.10
N CYS A 18 -9.45 2.88 5.19
CA CYS A 18 -8.64 3.13 4.00
C CYS A 18 -9.52 2.93 2.76
N VAL A 19 -9.61 3.95 1.91
CA VAL A 19 -10.37 3.87 0.66
C VAL A 19 -9.46 3.41 -0.47
N GLY A 20 -9.84 2.32 -1.16
CA GLY A 20 -9.16 1.84 -2.36
C GLY A 20 -9.49 2.69 -3.58
N LEU A 21 -8.47 3.04 -4.37
CA LEU A 21 -8.62 3.72 -5.66
C LEU A 21 -8.16 2.78 -6.78
N ASP A 22 -8.82 1.61 -6.85
CA ASP A 22 -8.56 0.53 -7.82
C ASP A 22 -9.42 0.79 -9.08
N THR A 23 -9.18 1.91 -9.75
CA THR A 23 -10.06 2.48 -10.77
C THR A 23 -9.91 1.79 -12.11
N ASP A 24 -10.87 0.94 -12.46
CA ASP A 24 -10.97 0.32 -13.79
C ASP A 24 -11.78 1.24 -14.72
N ILE A 25 -11.14 1.77 -15.76
CA ILE A 25 -11.77 2.67 -16.75
C ILE A 25 -13.03 2.08 -17.39
N ARG A 26 -13.15 0.75 -17.41
CA ARG A 26 -14.32 0.05 -17.97
C ARG A 26 -15.53 0.06 -17.03
N LYS A 27 -15.35 0.49 -15.77
CA LYS A 27 -16.37 0.45 -14.71
C LYS A 27 -16.77 1.83 -14.20
N ILE A 28 -16.03 2.89 -14.58
CA ILE A 28 -16.40 4.26 -14.20
C ILE A 28 -17.66 4.73 -14.95
N PRO A 29 -18.37 5.73 -14.43
CA PRO A 29 -19.54 6.30 -15.09
C PRO A 29 -19.22 6.82 -16.51
N GLN A 30 -20.08 6.51 -17.47
CA GLN A 30 -19.84 6.83 -18.90
C GLN A 30 -19.65 8.32 -19.17
N PHE A 31 -20.28 9.19 -18.39
CA PHE A 31 -20.14 10.63 -18.58
C PHE A 31 -18.71 11.12 -18.32
N LEU A 32 -17.93 10.43 -17.46
CA LEU A 32 -16.53 10.76 -17.19
C LEU A 32 -15.58 10.35 -18.32
N LEU A 33 -15.98 9.43 -19.20
CA LEU A 33 -15.15 9.02 -20.34
C LEU A 33 -14.88 10.14 -21.35
N LYS A 34 -15.60 11.27 -21.24
CA LYS A 34 -15.42 12.46 -22.07
C LYS A 34 -14.37 13.43 -21.52
N GLU A 35 -13.94 13.22 -20.27
CA GLU A 35 -12.91 14.04 -19.63
C GLU A 35 -11.53 13.75 -20.24
N GLU A 36 -10.62 14.69 -20.15
CA GLU A 36 -9.24 14.53 -20.61
C GLU A 36 -8.52 13.38 -19.86
N ASP A 37 -8.79 13.25 -18.58
CA ASP A 37 -8.24 12.20 -17.69
C ASP A 37 -9.37 11.57 -16.86
N PRO A 38 -10.13 10.62 -17.43
CA PRO A 38 -11.30 10.04 -16.77
C PRO A 38 -10.99 9.35 -15.44
N ILE A 39 -9.81 8.72 -15.34
CA ILE A 39 -9.37 8.02 -14.11
C ILE A 39 -9.13 9.03 -13.00
N PHE A 40 -8.39 10.10 -13.29
CA PHE A 40 -8.13 11.15 -12.31
C PHE A 40 -9.43 11.84 -11.86
N GLU A 41 -10.33 12.20 -12.79
CA GLU A 41 -11.59 12.84 -12.44
C GLU A 41 -12.49 11.94 -11.58
N PHE A 42 -12.54 10.64 -11.87
CA PHE A 42 -13.24 9.69 -11.03
C PHE A 42 -12.62 9.62 -9.62
N ASN A 43 -11.29 9.47 -9.53
CA ASN A 43 -10.58 9.42 -8.25
C ASN A 43 -10.82 10.68 -7.42
N LYS A 44 -10.74 11.85 -8.05
CA LYS A 44 -10.99 13.14 -7.41
C LYS A 44 -12.38 13.18 -6.78
N GLN A 45 -13.42 12.79 -7.51
CA GLN A 45 -14.79 12.76 -6.99
C GLN A 45 -14.95 11.77 -5.82
N ILE A 46 -14.30 10.59 -5.90
CA ILE A 46 -14.28 9.63 -4.79
C ILE A 46 -13.55 10.21 -3.56
N ILE A 47 -12.41 10.85 -3.77
CA ILE A 47 -11.64 11.49 -2.69
C ILE A 47 -12.49 12.55 -1.99
N GLU A 48 -13.10 13.47 -2.75
CA GLU A 48 -13.94 14.53 -2.18
C GLU A 48 -15.13 13.98 -1.39
N ALA A 49 -15.75 12.92 -1.88
CA ALA A 49 -16.90 12.30 -1.22
C ALA A 49 -16.52 11.52 0.05
N THR A 50 -15.29 11.03 0.16
CA THR A 50 -14.89 10.09 1.22
C THR A 50 -13.88 10.64 2.22
N ALA A 51 -13.21 11.75 1.91
CA ALA A 51 -12.16 12.33 2.76
C ALA A 51 -12.59 12.60 4.22
N PRO A 52 -13.83 13.03 4.52
CA PRO A 52 -14.27 13.19 5.91
C PRO A 52 -14.38 11.87 6.69
N TYR A 53 -14.44 10.73 6.01
CA TYR A 53 -14.77 9.42 6.60
C TYR A 53 -13.60 8.44 6.65
N CYS A 54 -12.48 8.77 6.01
CA CYS A 54 -11.33 7.87 5.94
C CYS A 54 -10.05 8.51 6.44
N MET A 55 -9.08 7.66 6.77
CA MET A 55 -7.74 8.06 7.21
C MET A 55 -6.72 7.93 6.08
N ALA A 56 -6.95 7.02 5.13
CA ALA A 56 -5.97 6.67 4.11
C ALA A 56 -6.61 6.44 2.74
N TYR A 57 -5.80 6.60 1.70
CA TYR A 57 -6.11 6.22 0.34
C TYR A 57 -5.09 5.24 -0.21
N LYS A 58 -5.57 4.20 -0.89
CA LYS A 58 -4.73 3.13 -1.43
C LYS A 58 -5.01 2.89 -2.92
N PRO A 59 -4.41 3.67 -3.82
CA PRO A 59 -4.42 3.35 -5.24
C PRO A 59 -3.61 2.09 -5.53
N ASN A 60 -4.21 1.15 -6.24
CA ASN A 60 -3.56 -0.08 -6.69
C ASN A 60 -2.92 0.15 -8.06
N LEU A 61 -1.61 0.11 -8.10
CA LEU A 61 -0.83 0.50 -9.27
C LEU A 61 -1.11 -0.35 -10.52
N ALA A 62 -1.54 -1.61 -10.37
CA ALA A 62 -1.88 -2.46 -11.50
C ALA A 62 -2.96 -1.86 -12.42
N PHE A 63 -3.94 -1.15 -11.84
CA PHE A 63 -4.99 -0.48 -12.61
C PHE A 63 -4.46 0.68 -13.45
N TYR A 64 -3.45 1.37 -12.95
CA TYR A 64 -2.80 2.49 -13.64
C TYR A 64 -1.75 1.98 -14.64
N GLU A 65 -0.91 1.04 -14.27
CA GLU A 65 0.10 0.44 -15.17
C GLU A 65 -0.54 -0.22 -16.39
N SER A 66 -1.73 -0.82 -16.24
CA SER A 66 -2.48 -1.45 -17.34
C SER A 66 -2.89 -0.45 -18.44
N MET A 67 -2.87 0.85 -18.14
CA MET A 67 -3.16 1.95 -19.06
C MET A 67 -1.89 2.57 -19.66
N GLY A 68 -0.72 2.00 -19.38
CA GLY A 68 0.57 2.52 -19.83
C GLY A 68 0.89 3.90 -19.26
N VAL A 69 1.57 4.72 -20.05
CA VAL A 69 2.02 6.07 -19.62
C VAL A 69 0.86 6.94 -19.14
N LYS A 70 -0.29 6.88 -19.80
CA LYS A 70 -1.47 7.67 -19.40
C LYS A 70 -1.94 7.31 -18.00
N GLY A 71 -1.97 6.02 -17.66
CA GLY A 71 -2.34 5.58 -16.33
C GLY A 71 -1.35 6.03 -15.26
N ILE A 72 -0.04 6.01 -15.54
CA ILE A 72 0.98 6.52 -14.62
C ILE A 72 0.84 8.04 -14.42
N VAL A 73 0.48 8.79 -15.45
CA VAL A 73 0.16 10.22 -15.34
C VAL A 73 -1.06 10.43 -14.43
N SER A 74 -2.14 9.66 -14.62
CA SER A 74 -3.35 9.72 -13.76
C SER A 74 -3.03 9.36 -12.31
N PHE A 75 -2.16 8.36 -12.08
CA PHE A 75 -1.67 8.02 -10.75
C PHE A 75 -0.93 9.19 -10.11
N LYS A 76 0.04 9.79 -10.82
CA LYS A 76 0.80 10.95 -10.32
C LYS A 76 -0.11 12.15 -10.01
N LYS A 77 -1.07 12.45 -10.87
CA LYS A 77 -2.09 13.50 -10.63
C LYS A 77 -2.92 13.20 -9.38
N THR A 78 -3.34 11.93 -9.20
CA THR A 78 -4.14 11.53 -8.03
C THR A 78 -3.35 11.68 -6.72
N ILE A 79 -2.07 11.27 -6.71
CA ILE A 79 -1.20 11.46 -5.54
C ILE A 79 -0.98 12.95 -5.26
N GLY A 80 -0.66 13.75 -6.29
CA GLY A 80 -0.47 15.20 -6.16
C GLY A 80 -1.71 15.88 -5.61
N TYR A 81 -2.90 15.49 -6.07
CA TYR A 81 -4.17 16.02 -5.56
C TYR A 81 -4.38 15.71 -4.07
N LEU A 82 -4.09 14.49 -3.64
CA LEU A 82 -4.15 14.11 -2.23
C LEU A 82 -3.17 14.91 -1.38
N GLN A 83 -1.95 15.12 -1.86
CA GLN A 83 -0.92 15.89 -1.15
C GLN A 83 -1.29 17.36 -1.00
N GLU A 84 -1.90 17.95 -2.02
CA GLU A 84 -2.25 19.37 -2.04
C GLU A 84 -3.53 19.66 -1.25
N HIS A 85 -4.58 18.87 -1.44
CA HIS A 85 -5.91 19.15 -0.90
C HIS A 85 -6.26 18.36 0.37
N HIS A 86 -5.59 17.22 0.59
CA HIS A 86 -5.86 16.30 1.70
C HIS A 86 -4.58 15.85 2.42
N PRO A 87 -3.68 16.78 2.84
CA PRO A 87 -2.34 16.46 3.36
C PRO A 87 -2.33 15.62 4.64
N ASN A 88 -3.47 15.50 5.31
CA ASN A 88 -3.64 14.69 6.52
C ASN A 88 -4.17 13.28 6.26
N HIS A 89 -4.15 12.83 4.99
CA HIS A 89 -4.47 11.45 4.64
C HIS A 89 -3.20 10.66 4.33
N PHE A 90 -3.13 9.44 4.85
CA PHE A 90 -2.02 8.53 4.60
C PHE A 90 -2.14 7.91 3.21
N ILE A 91 -1.10 8.03 2.40
CA ILE A 91 -1.12 7.59 1.00
C ILE A 91 -0.34 6.28 0.85
N ILE A 92 -1.04 5.23 0.43
CA ILE A 92 -0.49 3.89 0.25
C ILE A 92 -0.39 3.57 -1.24
N ALA A 93 0.81 3.44 -1.78
CA ALA A 93 0.98 2.86 -3.11
C ALA A 93 0.90 1.32 -3.03
N ASP A 94 -0.21 0.74 -3.51
CA ASP A 94 -0.34 -0.71 -3.56
C ASP A 94 0.31 -1.25 -4.85
N ALA A 95 1.64 -1.41 -4.82
CA ALA A 95 2.46 -1.73 -5.98
C ALA A 95 3.16 -3.10 -5.87
N LYS A 96 3.22 -3.69 -4.68
CA LYS A 96 3.81 -5.00 -4.39
C LYS A 96 5.19 -5.18 -5.02
N ARG A 97 6.07 -4.18 -4.78
CA ARG A 97 7.44 -4.19 -5.29
C ARG A 97 8.33 -5.12 -4.46
N GLY A 98 9.43 -5.53 -5.04
CA GLY A 98 10.47 -6.35 -4.44
C GLY A 98 11.42 -6.85 -5.51
N ASP A 99 12.74 -6.60 -5.30
CA ASP A 99 13.80 -6.98 -6.22
C ASP A 99 15.12 -7.05 -5.44
N ILE A 100 16.23 -7.39 -6.06
CA ILE A 100 17.54 -7.33 -5.40
C ILE A 100 17.88 -5.88 -5.02
N GLY A 101 18.77 -5.72 -4.02
CA GLY A 101 19.00 -4.47 -3.28
C GLY A 101 19.05 -3.18 -4.11
N ASN A 102 19.94 -3.10 -5.12
CA ASN A 102 20.06 -1.91 -5.96
C ASN A 102 18.83 -1.61 -6.82
N THR A 103 18.13 -2.62 -7.29
CA THR A 103 16.88 -2.48 -8.05
C THR A 103 15.73 -2.05 -7.11
N SER A 104 15.64 -2.62 -5.93
CA SER A 104 14.71 -2.17 -4.89
C SER A 104 14.93 -0.70 -4.51
N ALA A 105 16.19 -0.24 -4.45
CA ALA A 105 16.49 1.18 -4.22
C ALA A 105 15.93 2.09 -5.33
N MET A 106 15.95 1.65 -6.60
CA MET A 106 15.33 2.43 -7.69
C MET A 106 13.81 2.50 -7.56
N TYR A 107 13.16 1.40 -7.16
CA TYR A 107 11.73 1.42 -6.83
C TYR A 107 11.43 2.34 -5.64
N ALA A 108 12.20 2.26 -4.56
CA ALA A 108 12.02 3.12 -3.39
C ALA A 108 12.13 4.60 -3.77
N ARG A 109 13.14 4.97 -4.55
CA ARG A 109 13.31 6.32 -5.08
C ARG A 109 12.10 6.78 -5.89
N SER A 110 11.60 5.96 -6.81
CA SER A 110 10.44 6.30 -7.63
C SER A 110 9.21 6.61 -6.76
N PHE A 111 8.90 5.74 -5.79
CA PHE A 111 7.69 5.90 -4.98
C PHE A 111 7.83 6.97 -3.91
N PHE A 112 8.97 7.08 -3.25
CA PHE A 112 9.12 7.98 -2.11
C PHE A 112 9.61 9.37 -2.49
N GLU A 113 10.41 9.50 -3.56
CA GLU A 113 10.91 10.80 -4.03
C GLU A 113 10.06 11.37 -5.17
N ASP A 114 9.80 10.59 -6.26
CA ASP A 114 9.09 11.14 -7.43
C ASP A 114 7.57 11.21 -7.23
N PHE A 115 6.93 10.14 -6.75
CA PHE A 115 5.50 10.17 -6.43
C PHE A 115 5.23 10.76 -5.04
N GLY A 116 6.15 10.67 -4.11
CA GLY A 116 6.05 11.25 -2.78
C GLY A 116 5.05 10.55 -1.85
N VAL A 117 4.67 9.30 -2.11
CA VAL A 117 3.73 8.53 -1.26
C VAL A 117 4.26 8.32 0.15
N ASP A 118 3.38 8.08 1.13
CA ASP A 118 3.78 7.78 2.50
C ASP A 118 4.23 6.34 2.68
N SER A 119 3.67 5.43 1.91
CA SER A 119 3.95 3.99 2.07
C SER A 119 3.86 3.21 0.77
N LEU A 120 4.49 2.04 0.76
CA LEU A 120 4.52 1.12 -0.37
C LEU A 120 4.30 -0.32 0.09
N THR A 121 3.47 -1.07 -0.62
CA THR A 121 3.40 -2.53 -0.41
C THR A 121 4.59 -3.22 -1.05
N VAL A 122 5.23 -4.11 -0.28
CA VAL A 122 6.47 -4.82 -0.66
C VAL A 122 6.33 -6.31 -0.43
N ALA A 123 6.86 -7.11 -1.36
CA ALA A 123 6.88 -8.56 -1.26
C ALA A 123 8.16 -9.05 -0.55
N PRO A 124 8.06 -9.95 0.47
CA PRO A 124 9.20 -10.39 1.27
C PRO A 124 9.95 -11.57 0.67
N TYR A 125 9.47 -12.20 -0.39
CA TYR A 125 9.94 -13.52 -0.86
C TYR A 125 11.43 -13.57 -1.15
N MET A 126 12.02 -12.46 -1.64
CA MET A 126 13.46 -12.39 -1.94
C MET A 126 14.34 -12.06 -0.71
N GLY A 127 13.76 -11.88 0.47
CA GLY A 127 14.51 -11.69 1.71
C GLY A 127 14.80 -10.24 2.07
N ALA A 128 15.70 -10.04 3.04
CA ALA A 128 15.96 -8.76 3.67
C ALA A 128 16.50 -7.68 2.73
N ASP A 129 17.38 -8.05 1.82
CA ASP A 129 17.99 -7.13 0.87
C ASP A 129 17.01 -6.58 -0.16
N SER A 130 15.88 -7.27 -0.38
CA SER A 130 14.79 -6.78 -1.23
C SER A 130 13.88 -5.77 -0.52
N VAL A 131 13.88 -5.75 0.81
CA VAL A 131 12.98 -4.93 1.63
C VAL A 131 13.70 -3.73 2.26
N LYS A 132 14.92 -3.92 2.74
CA LYS A 132 15.70 -2.88 3.45
C LYS A 132 15.85 -1.55 2.69
N PRO A 133 16.07 -1.52 1.37
CA PRO A 133 16.18 -0.25 0.63
C PRO A 133 14.96 0.68 0.76
N PHE A 134 13.77 0.11 0.98
CA PHE A 134 12.56 0.91 1.23
C PHE A 134 12.49 1.46 2.67
N LEU A 135 13.18 0.82 3.62
CA LEU A 135 13.22 1.23 5.03
C LEU A 135 14.25 2.32 5.32
N GLU A 136 15.10 2.67 4.34
CA GLU A 136 16.12 3.71 4.47
C GLU A 136 15.54 5.14 4.39
N TYR A 137 14.24 5.29 4.08
CA TYR A 137 13.59 6.57 3.93
C TYR A 137 12.88 7.01 5.21
N ASP A 138 13.37 8.04 5.85
CA ASP A 138 12.77 8.61 7.06
C ASP A 138 11.32 9.06 6.83
N GLY A 139 10.43 8.69 7.75
CA GLY A 139 9.02 9.06 7.70
C GLY A 139 8.21 8.35 6.62
N LYS A 140 8.80 7.35 5.95
CA LYS A 140 8.13 6.46 4.99
C LYS A 140 7.91 5.08 5.58
N TRP A 141 7.00 4.32 4.98
CA TRP A 141 6.57 3.04 5.50
C TRP A 141 6.62 1.94 4.45
N VAL A 142 7.06 0.78 4.89
CA VAL A 142 6.89 -0.48 4.16
C VAL A 142 5.65 -1.18 4.67
N ILE A 143 4.75 -1.59 3.77
CA ILE A 143 3.64 -2.49 4.09
C ILE A 143 3.98 -3.85 3.50
N LEU A 144 4.50 -4.74 4.34
CA LEU A 144 5.03 -6.03 3.91
C LEU A 144 3.91 -7.05 3.75
N LEU A 145 3.91 -7.80 2.64
CA LEU A 145 2.97 -8.90 2.44
C LEU A 145 3.29 -10.03 3.42
N ALA A 146 2.34 -10.40 4.27
CA ALA A 146 2.45 -11.52 5.18
C ALA A 146 1.43 -12.61 4.86
N LEU A 147 0.16 -12.38 5.16
CA LEU A 147 -0.93 -13.32 4.86
C LEU A 147 -1.97 -12.64 3.98
N THR A 148 -2.10 -13.08 2.74
CA THR A 148 -3.03 -12.49 1.78
C THR A 148 -4.37 -13.22 1.73
N SER A 149 -5.41 -12.59 1.17
CA SER A 149 -6.79 -13.10 1.20
C SER A 149 -7.17 -14.02 0.03
N ASN A 150 -6.32 -14.10 -1.00
CA ASN A 150 -6.57 -14.90 -2.20
C ASN A 150 -6.42 -16.40 -1.95
N ALA A 151 -7.13 -17.23 -2.69
CA ALA A 151 -7.10 -18.70 -2.53
C ALA A 151 -5.68 -19.27 -2.66
N GLY A 152 -4.87 -18.78 -3.61
CA GLY A 152 -3.48 -19.20 -3.81
C GLY A 152 -2.52 -18.85 -2.66
N SER A 153 -2.97 -18.14 -1.63
CA SER A 153 -2.13 -17.92 -0.43
C SER A 153 -1.76 -19.22 0.27
N ALA A 154 -2.62 -20.22 0.17
CA ALA A 154 -2.38 -21.55 0.75
C ALA A 154 -1.22 -22.31 0.10
N ASP A 155 -0.84 -21.98 -1.14
CA ASP A 155 0.23 -22.68 -1.85
C ASP A 155 1.60 -22.51 -1.17
N PHE A 156 1.81 -21.36 -0.52
CA PHE A 156 3.07 -21.02 0.14
C PHE A 156 2.89 -20.50 1.57
N GLN A 157 1.99 -19.55 1.79
CA GLN A 157 1.94 -18.79 3.04
C GLN A 157 1.52 -19.63 4.25
N LEU A 158 0.78 -20.72 4.02
CA LEU A 158 0.31 -21.65 5.04
C LEU A 158 1.18 -22.93 5.14
N THR A 159 2.25 -23.06 4.34
CA THR A 159 3.17 -24.20 4.47
C THR A 159 3.92 -24.09 5.80
N GLU A 160 4.08 -25.24 6.47
CA GLU A 160 4.74 -25.35 7.76
C GLU A 160 6.17 -25.87 7.60
N ASP A 161 7.07 -25.38 8.43
CA ASP A 161 8.42 -25.94 8.60
C ASP A 161 8.42 -27.14 9.56
N ALA A 162 9.61 -27.70 9.82
CA ALA A 162 9.76 -28.88 10.69
C ALA A 162 9.36 -28.60 12.17
N GLN A 163 9.19 -27.34 12.56
CA GLN A 163 8.74 -26.91 13.89
C GLN A 163 7.25 -26.54 13.91
N GLY A 164 6.56 -26.64 12.76
CA GLY A 164 5.16 -26.27 12.62
C GLY A 164 4.93 -24.76 12.44
N GLU A 165 5.98 -23.96 12.23
CA GLU A 165 5.87 -22.54 11.96
C GLU A 165 5.41 -22.34 10.50
N ARG A 166 4.30 -21.63 10.27
CA ARG A 166 3.82 -21.31 8.92
C ARG A 166 4.67 -20.23 8.27
N LEU A 167 4.81 -20.25 6.94
CA LEU A 167 5.67 -19.32 6.23
C LEU A 167 5.32 -17.85 6.53
N PHE A 168 4.03 -17.48 6.58
CA PHE A 168 3.65 -16.10 6.91
C PHE A 168 4.08 -15.68 8.33
N GLU A 169 4.04 -16.59 9.30
CA GLU A 169 4.52 -16.35 10.68
C GLU A 169 6.02 -16.12 10.70
N LYS A 170 6.75 -16.93 9.94
CA LYS A 170 8.20 -16.76 9.75
C LYS A 170 8.52 -15.41 9.11
N VAL A 171 7.74 -14.97 8.11
CA VAL A 171 7.88 -13.62 7.53
C VAL A 171 7.69 -12.55 8.59
N LEU A 172 6.61 -12.61 9.38
CA LEU A 172 6.33 -11.67 10.46
C LEU A 172 7.46 -11.62 11.49
N ARG A 173 7.92 -12.79 11.95
CA ARG A 173 8.98 -12.91 12.96
C ARG A 173 10.33 -12.40 12.43
N THR A 174 10.71 -12.80 11.22
CA THR A 174 12.02 -12.47 10.64
C THR A 174 12.09 -10.99 10.26
N SER A 175 11.03 -10.43 9.71
CA SER A 175 11.01 -9.03 9.26
C SER A 175 11.07 -8.02 10.41
N LYS A 176 10.73 -8.39 11.65
CA LYS A 176 10.95 -7.56 12.84
C LYS A 176 12.44 -7.20 13.07
N GLN A 177 13.36 -7.93 12.42
CA GLN A 177 14.79 -7.63 12.44
C GLN A 177 15.22 -6.66 11.33
N TRP A 178 14.33 -6.35 10.38
CA TRP A 178 14.61 -5.47 9.24
C TRP A 178 14.13 -4.05 9.46
N GLY A 179 12.99 -3.88 10.11
CA GLY A 179 12.36 -2.62 10.45
C GLY A 179 11.64 -2.72 11.80
N ASP A 180 10.94 -1.66 12.16
CA ASP A 180 10.26 -1.56 13.45
C ASP A 180 8.83 -1.01 13.33
N LYS A 181 8.21 -0.75 14.48
CA LYS A 181 6.83 -0.23 14.58
C LYS A 181 6.66 1.19 14.02
N ASP A 182 7.72 1.89 13.68
CA ASP A 182 7.69 3.27 13.20
C ASP A 182 7.90 3.37 11.69
N ASN A 183 8.24 2.25 11.01
CA ASN A 183 8.46 2.20 9.56
C ASN A 183 7.92 0.93 8.86
N MET A 184 7.33 -0.05 9.62
CA MET A 184 6.83 -1.29 9.03
C MET A 184 5.40 -1.60 9.47
N MET A 185 4.58 -1.94 8.49
CA MET A 185 3.23 -2.49 8.61
C MET A 185 3.13 -3.80 7.84
N TYR A 186 2.01 -4.52 7.98
CA TYR A 186 1.80 -5.81 7.34
C TYR A 186 0.45 -5.89 6.64
N VAL A 187 0.41 -6.58 5.50
CA VAL A 187 -0.83 -7.01 4.88
C VAL A 187 -1.29 -8.31 5.55
N VAL A 188 -2.47 -8.25 6.14
CA VAL A 188 -3.21 -9.44 6.61
C VAL A 188 -4.59 -9.41 5.98
N GLY A 189 -4.94 -10.47 5.24
CA GLY A 189 -6.18 -10.53 4.48
C GLY A 189 -7.43 -10.50 5.36
N ALA A 190 -8.42 -9.71 5.01
CA ALA A 190 -9.67 -9.55 5.77
C ALA A 190 -10.47 -10.86 5.92
N THR A 191 -10.31 -11.81 4.99
CA THR A 191 -10.92 -13.15 5.07
C THR A 191 -10.25 -14.05 6.12
N GLN A 192 -9.11 -13.63 6.67
CA GLN A 192 -8.30 -14.34 7.66
C GLN A 192 -8.51 -13.76 9.07
N GLY A 193 -9.71 -13.30 9.40
CA GLY A 193 -10.00 -12.58 10.66
C GLY A 193 -9.57 -13.31 11.93
N LYS A 194 -9.69 -14.65 11.97
CA LYS A 194 -9.24 -15.48 13.10
C LYS A 194 -7.72 -15.42 13.31
N MET A 195 -6.95 -15.25 12.25
CA MET A 195 -5.49 -15.18 12.32
C MET A 195 -4.98 -13.90 13.01
N PHE A 196 -5.82 -12.88 13.15
CA PHE A 196 -5.44 -11.68 13.93
C PHE A 196 -5.21 -11.99 15.41
N GLU A 197 -5.87 -12.99 15.96
CA GLU A 197 -5.66 -13.44 17.35
C GLU A 197 -4.26 -14.06 17.49
N ASP A 198 -3.85 -14.86 16.51
CA ASP A 198 -2.55 -15.54 16.48
C ASP A 198 -1.38 -14.56 16.19
N ILE A 199 -1.64 -13.50 15.40
CA ILE A 199 -0.63 -12.53 14.96
C ILE A 199 -0.34 -11.47 16.05
N ARG A 200 -1.27 -11.22 16.96
CA ARG A 200 -1.20 -10.20 18.01
C ARG A 200 -0.35 -10.65 19.20
#